data_7af10deb81ae9b4d933ade518da0de08
#
_entry.id   7af10deb81ae9b4d933ade518da0de08
#
_cell.length_a   1.000
_cell.length_b   1.000
_cell.length_c   1.000
_cell.angle_alpha   90.00
_cell.angle_beta   90.00
_cell.angle_gamma   90.00
#
_symmetry.space_group_name_H-M   'P 1'
#
loop_
_entity.id
_entity.type
_entity.pdbx_description
1 polymer ?
#
loop_
_entity_poly.entity_id
_entity_poly.type
_entity_poly.pdbx_seq_one_letter_code
_entity_poly.pdbx_strand_id
1 'polypeptide(L)'
;QLEYAKKQQGKNKYAYYDNHRTVKQNIVILSGILKKAMAMRQEEITILSDRGKICPERLWKIGRSRDAKLFSQICPADGSTFVVDVLIDASGSQRVRQEQVALQAYIIMQALSSVHIPHRVMSFCTFWDHTILQRYREYDEDVSANEKIFNFTTSSNNRDGLAIRAASLGLLEREEERKIMIILSDGRPYDVILNRPNGRNPQPYQGKYAVRDTGTEVRRLRNLGVSVLGVFAGEEKDLEAEKKIFGRDFAYIRDISRFSRIVGSYLNKQIEENC
;
A
#
# COMPACT_ATOMS: atom_id res chain seq x y z
N GLN A 1 -19.47 -16.97 15.96
CA GLN A 1 -18.52 -16.28 15.09
C GLN A 1 -19.18 -15.82 13.78
N LEU A 2 -19.92 -16.69 13.07
CA LEU A 2 -20.61 -16.34 11.82
C LEU A 2 -21.64 -15.22 11.99
N GLU A 3 -22.41 -15.24 13.08
CA GLU A 3 -23.38 -14.17 13.37
C GLU A 3 -22.68 -12.82 13.65
N TYR A 4 -21.57 -12.85 14.38
CA TYR A 4 -20.76 -11.65 14.61
C TYR A 4 -20.25 -11.09 13.29
N ALA A 5 -19.69 -11.91 12.41
CA ALA A 5 -19.18 -11.50 11.12
C ALA A 5 -20.27 -10.86 10.25
N LYS A 6 -21.47 -11.49 10.17
CA LYS A 6 -22.63 -10.91 9.44
C LYS A 6 -23.08 -9.58 10.03
N LYS A 7 -23.16 -9.48 11.35
CA LYS A 7 -23.52 -8.22 12.03
C LYS A 7 -22.51 -7.13 11.75
N GLN A 8 -21.21 -7.48 11.77
CA GLN A 8 -20.15 -6.51 11.49
C GLN A 8 -20.14 -6.08 10.02
N GLN A 9 -20.36 -6.99 9.09
CA GLN A 9 -20.55 -6.67 7.68
C GLN A 9 -21.67 -5.63 7.49
N GLY A 10 -22.80 -5.83 8.18
CA GLY A 10 -23.91 -4.86 8.17
C GLY A 10 -23.48 -3.48 8.67
N LYS A 11 -22.70 -3.41 9.76
CA LYS A 11 -22.19 -2.15 10.30
C LYS A 11 -21.21 -1.47 9.34
N ASN A 12 -20.28 -2.21 8.74
CA ASN A 12 -19.33 -1.67 7.77
C ASN A 12 -20.06 -1.08 6.56
N LYS A 13 -21.09 -1.76 6.04
CA LYS A 13 -21.94 -1.25 4.95
C LYS A 13 -22.72 -0.02 5.38
N TYR A 14 -23.30 -0.03 6.57
CA TYR A 14 -24.03 1.13 7.10
C TYR A 14 -23.11 2.35 7.22
N ALA A 15 -21.89 2.17 7.78
CA ALA A 15 -20.90 3.23 7.86
C ALA A 15 -20.54 3.78 6.47
N TYR A 16 -20.47 2.94 5.45
CA TYR A 16 -20.27 3.38 4.07
C TYR A 16 -21.42 4.26 3.57
N TYR A 17 -22.66 3.85 3.77
CA TYR A 17 -23.83 4.64 3.34
C TYR A 17 -23.93 5.98 4.07
N ASP A 18 -23.65 5.99 5.37
CA ASP A 18 -23.66 7.19 6.20
C ASP A 18 -22.58 8.19 5.75
N ASN A 19 -21.38 7.70 5.40
CA ASN A 19 -20.25 8.51 4.96
C ASN A 19 -20.09 8.58 3.43
N HIS A 20 -21.09 8.17 2.66
CA HIS A 20 -20.99 7.99 1.22
C HIS A 20 -20.44 9.21 0.45
N ARG A 21 -20.84 10.43 0.80
CA ARG A 21 -20.34 11.66 0.16
C ARG A 21 -18.83 11.84 0.39
N THR A 22 -18.41 11.71 1.65
CA THR A 22 -16.99 11.84 2.03
C THR A 22 -16.14 10.75 1.39
N VAL A 23 -16.63 9.51 1.36
CA VAL A 23 -15.95 8.39 0.72
C VAL A 23 -15.78 8.66 -0.78
N LYS A 24 -16.85 9.05 -1.49
CA LYS A 24 -16.76 9.40 -2.92
C LYS A 24 -15.78 10.54 -3.19
N GLN A 25 -15.82 11.61 -2.40
CA GLN A 25 -14.86 12.71 -2.55
C GLN A 25 -13.42 12.23 -2.38
N ASN A 26 -13.16 11.41 -1.37
CA ASN A 26 -11.84 10.84 -1.15
C ASN A 26 -11.38 9.98 -2.33
N ILE A 27 -12.24 9.13 -2.87
CA ILE A 27 -11.93 8.31 -4.05
C ILE A 27 -11.56 9.20 -5.24
N VAL A 28 -12.35 10.23 -5.53
CA VAL A 28 -12.09 11.16 -6.64
C VAL A 28 -10.75 11.89 -6.46
N ILE A 29 -10.48 12.40 -5.25
CA ILE A 29 -9.23 13.11 -4.94
C ILE A 29 -8.04 12.17 -5.11
N LEU A 30 -8.07 10.98 -4.50
CA LEU A 30 -6.97 10.03 -4.57
C LEU A 30 -6.72 9.53 -6.01
N SER A 31 -7.79 9.20 -6.73
CA SER A 31 -7.71 8.82 -8.15
C SER A 31 -7.13 9.93 -9.02
N GLY A 32 -7.51 11.19 -8.73
CA GLY A 32 -6.98 12.36 -9.43
C GLY A 32 -5.47 12.55 -9.21
N ILE A 33 -5.02 12.39 -7.97
CA ILE A 33 -3.59 12.46 -7.61
C ILE A 33 -2.81 11.35 -8.33
N LEU A 34 -3.30 10.10 -8.28
CA LEU A 34 -2.65 8.96 -8.93
C LEU A 34 -2.61 9.13 -10.46
N LYS A 35 -3.72 9.55 -11.09
CA LYS A 35 -3.76 9.83 -12.54
C LYS A 35 -2.73 10.88 -12.94
N LYS A 36 -2.65 11.97 -12.17
CA LYS A 36 -1.67 13.03 -12.42
C LYS A 36 -0.24 12.52 -12.30
N ALA A 37 0.07 11.78 -11.24
CA ALA A 37 1.39 11.21 -11.03
C ALA A 37 1.80 10.24 -12.16
N MET A 38 0.88 9.40 -12.61
CA MET A 38 1.14 8.50 -13.73
C MET A 38 1.29 9.24 -15.07
N ALA A 39 0.48 10.28 -15.32
CA ALA A 39 0.58 11.07 -16.54
C ALA A 39 1.90 11.85 -16.64
N MET A 40 2.41 12.37 -15.54
CA MET A 40 3.71 13.06 -15.50
C MET A 40 4.89 12.11 -15.82
N ARG A 41 4.71 10.81 -15.69
CA ARG A 41 5.72 9.79 -16.02
C ARG A 41 5.66 9.25 -17.44
N GLN A 42 4.58 9.48 -18.14
CA GLN A 42 4.51 9.20 -19.58
C GLN A 42 5.31 10.27 -20.36
N GLU A 43 6.52 10.59 -19.90
CA GLU A 43 7.43 11.41 -20.67
C GLU A 43 7.81 10.67 -21.94
N GLU A 44 7.56 11.33 -23.06
CA GLU A 44 7.93 10.88 -24.39
C GLU A 44 9.46 10.80 -24.47
N ILE A 45 10.01 9.57 -24.50
CA ILE A 45 11.44 9.40 -24.74
C ILE A 45 11.69 9.65 -26.21
N THR A 46 12.42 10.72 -26.52
CA THR A 46 12.86 10.99 -27.89
C THR A 46 14.08 10.11 -28.22
N ILE A 47 13.86 9.04 -28.94
CA ILE A 47 14.92 8.15 -29.42
C ILE A 47 15.37 8.58 -30.82
N LEU A 48 16.69 8.59 -31.03
CA LEU A 48 17.25 8.82 -32.36
C LEU A 48 17.09 7.57 -33.20
N SER A 49 16.45 7.74 -34.36
CA SER A 49 16.05 6.64 -35.26
C SER A 49 16.40 6.98 -36.72
N ASP A 50 16.30 6.00 -37.57
CA ASP A 50 16.35 6.15 -39.04
C ASP A 50 15.01 6.60 -39.63
N ARG A 51 13.94 6.69 -38.82
CA ARG A 51 12.59 7.10 -39.22
C ARG A 51 11.99 8.01 -38.16
N GLY A 52 11.11 8.94 -38.59
CA GLY A 52 10.41 9.84 -37.69
C GLY A 52 10.56 11.30 -38.10
N LYS A 53 10.60 12.20 -37.12
CA LYS A 53 10.76 13.63 -37.34
C LYS A 53 12.24 13.97 -37.55
N ILE A 54 12.56 14.69 -38.61
CA ILE A 54 13.94 15.11 -38.91
C ILE A 54 14.47 15.99 -37.77
N CYS A 55 15.71 15.72 -37.32
CA CYS A 55 16.47 16.55 -36.42
C CYS A 55 17.37 17.52 -37.22
N PRO A 56 16.97 18.79 -37.39
CA PRO A 56 17.75 19.75 -38.20
C PRO A 56 19.18 19.90 -37.72
N GLU A 57 19.40 19.81 -36.42
CA GLU A 57 20.71 19.90 -35.76
C GLU A 57 21.70 18.78 -36.16
N ARG A 58 21.20 17.71 -36.78
CA ARG A 58 22.01 16.55 -37.20
C ARG A 58 22.19 16.42 -38.69
N LEU A 59 21.58 17.30 -39.49
CA LEU A 59 21.71 17.26 -40.97
C LEU A 59 23.12 17.42 -41.45
N TRP A 60 23.99 18.11 -40.70
CA TRP A 60 25.43 18.24 -41.03
C TRP A 60 26.18 16.92 -41.06
N LYS A 61 25.64 15.85 -40.48
CA LYS A 61 26.22 14.49 -40.51
C LYS A 61 26.05 13.77 -41.85
N ILE A 62 25.15 14.25 -42.69
CA ILE A 62 24.87 13.66 -44.01
C ILE A 62 26.17 13.72 -44.84
N GLY A 63 26.62 12.57 -45.28
CA GLY A 63 27.86 12.40 -46.08
C GLY A 63 29.17 12.53 -45.30
N ARG A 64 29.11 12.85 -43.97
CA ARG A 64 30.31 12.98 -43.13
C ARG A 64 30.45 11.88 -42.07
N SER A 65 29.37 11.17 -41.76
CA SER A 65 29.31 10.12 -40.75
C SER A 65 28.52 8.92 -41.27
N ARG A 66 28.90 7.71 -40.84
CA ARG A 66 28.13 6.50 -41.09
C ARG A 66 26.91 6.35 -40.18
N ASP A 67 26.71 7.28 -39.24
CA ASP A 67 25.56 7.30 -38.34
C ASP A 67 24.33 7.86 -39.07
N ALA A 68 23.44 6.96 -39.47
CA ALA A 68 22.22 7.29 -40.23
C ALA A 68 21.05 7.76 -39.34
N LYS A 69 21.25 7.92 -37.99
CA LYS A 69 20.19 8.34 -37.08
C LYS A 69 19.97 9.84 -37.14
N LEU A 70 19.27 10.28 -38.17
CA LEU A 70 18.97 11.70 -38.45
C LEU A 70 17.56 12.10 -38.02
N PHE A 71 16.75 11.14 -37.55
CA PHE A 71 15.38 11.34 -37.16
C PHE A 71 15.22 11.14 -35.67
N SER A 72 14.25 11.79 -35.09
CA SER A 72 13.76 11.52 -33.75
C SER A 72 12.41 10.84 -33.84
N GLN A 73 12.27 9.76 -33.09
CA GLN A 73 11.00 9.07 -32.90
C GLN A 73 10.59 9.25 -31.42
N ILE A 74 9.38 9.73 -31.22
CA ILE A 74 8.80 9.80 -29.90
C ILE A 74 8.29 8.38 -29.58
N CYS A 75 8.95 7.73 -28.63
CA CYS A 75 8.47 6.48 -28.06
C CYS A 75 7.79 6.80 -26.74
N PRO A 76 6.57 6.30 -26.49
CA PRO A 76 6.06 6.35 -25.12
C PRO A 76 7.08 5.63 -24.25
N ALA A 77 7.55 6.29 -23.17
CA ALA A 77 8.31 5.60 -22.18
C ALA A 77 7.45 4.43 -21.67
N ASP A 78 8.00 3.23 -21.60
CA ASP A 78 7.36 2.15 -20.88
C ASP A 78 7.18 2.65 -19.44
N GLY A 79 5.97 3.15 -19.14
CA GLY A 79 5.65 3.72 -17.85
C GLY A 79 5.94 2.67 -16.80
N SER A 80 6.81 2.97 -15.84
CA SER A 80 7.13 2.03 -14.78
C SER A 80 5.84 1.49 -14.17
N THR A 81 5.69 0.19 -14.21
CA THR A 81 4.51 -0.51 -13.70
C THR A 81 4.55 -0.51 -12.18
N PHE A 82 3.41 -0.22 -11.57
CA PHE A 82 3.24 -0.20 -10.11
C PHE A 82 2.39 -1.37 -9.66
N VAL A 83 2.70 -1.91 -8.51
CA VAL A 83 1.84 -2.86 -7.81
C VAL A 83 1.74 -2.46 -6.33
N VAL A 84 0.56 -2.61 -5.76
CA VAL A 84 0.29 -2.18 -4.39
C VAL A 84 -0.28 -3.32 -3.56
N ASP A 85 0.32 -3.56 -2.39
CA ASP A 85 -0.28 -4.37 -1.33
C ASP A 85 -0.84 -3.47 -0.24
N VAL A 86 -2.05 -3.76 0.22
CA VAL A 86 -2.64 -3.15 1.40
C VAL A 86 -2.79 -4.21 2.47
N LEU A 87 -2.05 -4.05 3.56
CA LEU A 87 -2.05 -4.95 4.70
C LEU A 87 -2.71 -4.26 5.90
N ILE A 88 -3.75 -4.87 6.45
CA ILE A 88 -4.60 -4.28 7.47
C ILE A 88 -4.47 -5.04 8.77
N ASP A 89 -4.14 -4.37 9.84
CA ASP A 89 -4.20 -4.94 11.18
C ASP A 89 -5.64 -5.20 11.58
N ALA A 90 -5.96 -6.47 11.81
CA ALA A 90 -7.26 -6.94 12.27
C ALA A 90 -7.23 -7.39 13.73
N SER A 91 -6.33 -6.87 14.55
CA SER A 91 -6.25 -7.18 15.97
C SER A 91 -7.44 -6.63 16.76
N GLY A 92 -7.62 -7.16 17.97
CA GLY A 92 -8.73 -6.76 18.86
C GLY A 92 -8.71 -5.29 19.29
N SER A 93 -7.54 -4.62 19.27
CA SER A 93 -7.38 -3.19 19.55
C SER A 93 -8.08 -2.30 18.51
N GLN A 94 -8.19 -2.77 17.26
CA GLN A 94 -8.87 -2.09 16.18
C GLN A 94 -10.41 -2.19 16.22
N ARG A 95 -10.98 -2.94 17.19
CA ARG A 95 -12.43 -3.21 17.25
C ARG A 95 -13.31 -1.95 17.25
N VAL A 96 -12.86 -0.89 17.88
CA VAL A 96 -13.60 0.38 17.98
C VAL A 96 -13.58 1.16 16.66
N ARG A 97 -12.58 0.90 15.80
CA ARG A 97 -12.33 1.65 14.56
C ARG A 97 -12.51 0.79 13.30
N GLN A 98 -13.02 -0.44 13.44
CA GLN A 98 -13.03 -1.37 12.31
C GLN A 98 -13.88 -0.87 11.13
N GLU A 99 -14.97 -0.15 11.38
CA GLU A 99 -15.76 0.46 10.31
C GLU A 99 -14.95 1.53 9.57
N GLN A 100 -14.20 2.35 10.30
CA GLN A 100 -13.37 3.39 9.72
C GLN A 100 -12.21 2.81 8.91
N VAL A 101 -11.56 1.76 9.42
CA VAL A 101 -10.47 1.05 8.74
C VAL A 101 -10.98 0.39 7.44
N ALA A 102 -12.17 -0.23 7.48
CA ALA A 102 -12.80 -0.79 6.29
C ALA A 102 -13.08 0.28 5.22
N LEU A 103 -13.55 1.48 5.63
CA LEU A 103 -13.75 2.60 4.70
C LEU A 103 -12.44 3.12 4.11
N GLN A 104 -11.38 3.23 4.90
CA GLN A 104 -10.06 3.65 4.43
C GLN A 104 -9.52 2.67 3.38
N ALA A 105 -9.60 1.38 3.66
CA ALA A 105 -9.20 0.35 2.71
C ALA A 105 -10.05 0.41 1.43
N TYR A 106 -11.37 0.56 1.54
CA TYR A 106 -12.27 0.70 0.40
C TYR A 106 -11.92 1.90 -0.49
N ILE A 107 -11.57 3.05 0.10
CA ILE A 107 -11.15 4.24 -0.64
C ILE A 107 -9.87 3.94 -1.44
N ILE A 108 -8.87 3.29 -0.83
CA ILE A 108 -7.63 2.92 -1.52
C ILE A 108 -7.95 1.97 -2.68
N MET A 109 -8.70 0.91 -2.42
CA MET A 109 -9.06 -0.10 -3.43
C MET A 109 -9.75 0.54 -4.64
N GLN A 110 -10.75 1.37 -4.40
CA GLN A 110 -11.51 2.03 -5.47
C GLN A 110 -10.63 3.01 -6.28
N ALA A 111 -9.77 3.75 -5.59
CA ALA A 111 -8.86 4.68 -6.26
C ALA A 111 -7.84 3.94 -7.13
N LEU A 112 -7.20 2.88 -6.63
CA LEU A 112 -6.26 2.05 -7.39
C LEU A 112 -6.93 1.35 -8.57
N SER A 113 -8.15 0.80 -8.36
CA SER A 113 -8.94 0.20 -9.45
C SER A 113 -9.26 1.22 -10.55
N SER A 114 -9.58 2.47 -10.19
CA SER A 114 -9.95 3.51 -11.18
C SER A 114 -8.79 3.95 -12.08
N VAL A 115 -7.57 3.65 -11.68
CA VAL A 115 -6.33 3.95 -12.44
C VAL A 115 -5.66 2.67 -12.95
N HIS A 116 -6.31 1.53 -12.82
CA HIS A 116 -5.84 0.21 -13.27
C HIS A 116 -4.49 -0.21 -12.68
N ILE A 117 -4.19 0.21 -11.43
CA ILE A 117 -3.01 -0.28 -10.70
C ILE A 117 -3.35 -1.63 -10.08
N PRO A 118 -2.61 -2.71 -10.40
CA PRO A 118 -2.76 -4.01 -9.74
C PRO A 118 -2.58 -3.87 -8.24
N HIS A 119 -3.52 -4.40 -7.45
CA HIS A 119 -3.44 -4.29 -6.00
C HIS A 119 -4.10 -5.46 -5.30
N ARG A 120 -3.47 -5.89 -4.22
CA ARG A 120 -3.97 -6.93 -3.33
C ARG A 120 -4.29 -6.35 -1.97
N VAL A 121 -5.36 -6.83 -1.34
CA VAL A 121 -5.79 -6.36 -0.03
C VAL A 121 -6.01 -7.52 0.91
N MET A 122 -5.32 -7.47 2.05
CA MET A 122 -5.36 -8.50 3.07
C MET A 122 -5.44 -7.88 4.46
N SER A 123 -6.05 -8.59 5.39
CA SER A 123 -5.89 -8.30 6.81
C SER A 123 -5.12 -9.42 7.51
N PHE A 124 -4.57 -9.12 8.67
CA PHE A 124 -3.88 -10.10 9.49
C PHE A 124 -4.31 -10.01 10.95
N CYS A 125 -4.36 -11.16 11.58
CA CYS A 125 -4.44 -11.30 13.03
C CYS A 125 -3.68 -12.56 13.44
N THR A 126 -3.34 -12.66 14.72
CA THR A 126 -2.71 -13.86 15.28
C THR A 126 -3.69 -14.53 16.22
N PHE A 127 -4.00 -15.79 15.95
CA PHE A 127 -4.87 -16.61 16.77
C PHE A 127 -4.07 -17.83 17.25
N TRP A 128 -3.93 -17.99 18.55
CA TRP A 128 -3.00 -18.93 19.15
C TRP A 128 -1.57 -18.72 18.62
N ASP A 129 -0.99 -19.73 18.01
CA ASP A 129 0.36 -19.74 17.43
C ASP A 129 0.39 -19.46 15.92
N HIS A 130 -0.76 -19.17 15.32
CA HIS A 130 -0.90 -18.96 13.88
C HIS A 130 -1.21 -17.50 13.54
N THR A 131 -0.43 -16.91 12.64
CA THR A 131 -0.79 -15.66 11.98
C THR A 131 -1.63 -15.96 10.75
N ILE A 132 -2.85 -15.44 10.75
CA ILE A 132 -3.85 -15.63 9.70
C ILE A 132 -3.82 -14.41 8.78
N LEU A 133 -3.66 -14.64 7.48
CA LEU A 133 -3.84 -13.64 6.45
C LEU A 133 -5.17 -13.86 5.75
N GLN A 134 -6.12 -12.96 5.93
CA GLN A 134 -7.41 -12.99 5.25
C GLN A 134 -7.38 -12.08 4.02
N ARG A 135 -7.62 -12.64 2.84
CA ARG A 135 -7.65 -11.90 1.58
C ARG A 135 -9.04 -11.38 1.28
N TYR A 136 -9.10 -10.12 0.84
CA TYR A 136 -10.32 -9.47 0.35
C TYR A 136 -10.27 -9.25 -1.15
N ARG A 137 -9.06 -9.09 -1.70
CA ARG A 137 -8.84 -8.87 -3.12
C ARG A 137 -7.47 -9.41 -3.54
N GLU A 138 -7.41 -10.04 -4.71
CA GLU A 138 -6.16 -10.34 -5.43
C GLU A 138 -5.87 -9.24 -6.47
N TYR A 139 -4.64 -9.24 -7.01
CA TYR A 139 -4.13 -8.16 -7.86
C TYR A 139 -4.99 -7.88 -9.11
N ASP A 140 -5.44 -8.92 -9.77
CA ASP A 140 -6.08 -8.83 -11.09
C ASP A 140 -7.61 -9.08 -11.03
N GLU A 141 -8.20 -9.04 -9.82
CA GLU A 141 -9.64 -9.18 -9.65
C GLU A 141 -10.38 -7.91 -10.11
N ASP A 142 -11.63 -8.10 -10.52
CA ASP A 142 -12.54 -7.03 -10.93
C ASP A 142 -12.83 -6.02 -9.81
N VAL A 143 -13.27 -4.81 -10.18
CA VAL A 143 -13.65 -3.74 -9.23
C VAL A 143 -14.74 -4.20 -8.25
N SER A 144 -15.63 -5.10 -8.66
CA SER A 144 -16.65 -5.71 -7.80
C SER A 144 -16.09 -6.41 -6.56
N ALA A 145 -14.86 -6.94 -6.65
CA ALA A 145 -14.18 -7.57 -5.52
C ALA A 145 -13.90 -6.59 -4.36
N ASN A 146 -13.86 -5.28 -4.62
CA ASN A 146 -13.61 -4.27 -3.60
C ASN A 146 -14.67 -4.28 -2.48
N GLU A 147 -15.88 -4.72 -2.77
CA GLU A 147 -16.93 -4.84 -1.75
C GLU A 147 -16.65 -5.93 -0.71
N LYS A 148 -15.76 -6.89 -1.00
CA LYS A 148 -15.38 -7.94 -0.05
C LYS A 148 -14.74 -7.36 1.22
N ILE A 149 -14.21 -6.12 1.17
CA ILE A 149 -13.62 -5.44 2.33
C ILE A 149 -14.66 -5.17 3.43
N PHE A 150 -15.94 -5.06 3.08
CA PHE A 150 -16.99 -4.90 4.09
C PHE A 150 -17.15 -6.15 4.99
N ASN A 151 -16.55 -7.29 4.63
CA ASN A 151 -16.43 -8.46 5.49
C ASN A 151 -15.30 -8.33 6.53
N PHE A 152 -14.58 -7.19 6.56
CA PHE A 152 -13.51 -6.95 7.53
C PHE A 152 -14.05 -7.08 8.96
N THR A 153 -13.35 -7.90 9.74
CA THR A 153 -13.62 -8.11 11.17
C THR A 153 -12.33 -8.17 11.95
N THR A 154 -12.36 -7.69 13.17
CA THR A 154 -11.20 -7.74 14.06
C THR A 154 -11.27 -8.92 15.02
N SER A 155 -10.12 -9.50 15.33
CA SER A 155 -10.01 -10.66 16.22
C SER A 155 -8.62 -10.75 16.84
N SER A 156 -8.55 -11.20 18.09
CA SER A 156 -7.34 -11.67 18.76
C SER A 156 -6.13 -10.69 18.75
N ASN A 157 -4.93 -11.22 18.68
CA ASN A 157 -3.64 -10.53 18.77
C ASN A 157 -3.05 -10.23 17.38
N ASN A 158 -1.85 -9.62 17.35
CA ASN A 158 -1.15 -9.33 16.11
C ASN A 158 0.36 -9.51 16.23
N ARG A 159 0.96 -10.21 15.27
CA ARG A 159 2.40 -10.29 15.03
C ARG A 159 2.72 -9.59 13.72
N ASP A 160 2.85 -8.27 13.77
CA ASP A 160 3.00 -7.41 12.61
C ASP A 160 4.24 -7.79 11.78
N GLY A 161 5.39 -8.02 12.41
CA GLY A 161 6.60 -8.39 11.71
C GLY A 161 6.44 -9.68 10.90
N LEU A 162 5.82 -10.72 11.47
CA LEU A 162 5.55 -11.98 10.76
C LEU A 162 4.54 -11.79 9.64
N ALA A 163 3.48 -11.02 9.87
CA ALA A 163 2.46 -10.74 8.86
C ALA A 163 3.04 -9.96 7.66
N ILE A 164 3.86 -8.94 7.93
CA ILE A 164 4.56 -8.16 6.89
C ILE A 164 5.46 -9.08 6.07
N ARG A 165 6.24 -9.94 6.73
CA ARG A 165 7.11 -10.90 6.05
C ARG A 165 6.33 -11.85 5.16
N ALA A 166 5.26 -12.46 5.66
CA ALA A 166 4.45 -13.40 4.92
C ALA A 166 3.72 -12.74 3.74
N ALA A 167 3.12 -11.56 3.97
CA ALA A 167 2.45 -10.81 2.92
C ALA A 167 3.42 -10.39 1.80
N SER A 168 4.65 -9.98 2.16
CA SER A 168 5.64 -9.49 1.21
C SER A 168 6.08 -10.53 0.17
N LEU A 169 5.97 -11.81 0.45
CA LEU A 169 6.42 -12.86 -0.48
C LEU A 169 5.74 -12.73 -1.84
N GLY A 170 4.40 -12.67 -1.87
CA GLY A 170 3.68 -12.53 -3.13
C GLY A 170 3.89 -11.17 -3.81
N LEU A 171 4.16 -10.10 -3.05
CA LEU A 171 4.50 -8.80 -3.62
C LEU A 171 5.87 -8.82 -4.31
N LEU A 172 6.84 -9.51 -3.71
CA LEU A 172 8.20 -9.62 -4.25
C LEU A 172 8.25 -10.47 -5.53
N GLU A 173 7.33 -11.43 -5.68
CA GLU A 173 7.21 -12.27 -6.88
C GLU A 173 6.61 -11.54 -8.09
N ARG A 174 6.00 -10.37 -7.89
CA ARG A 174 5.43 -9.59 -8.99
C ARG A 174 6.53 -9.03 -9.90
N GLU A 175 6.20 -8.90 -11.18
CA GLU A 175 7.11 -8.42 -12.23
C GLU A 175 7.18 -6.89 -12.31
N GLU A 176 6.20 -6.19 -11.71
CA GLU A 176 6.17 -4.72 -11.72
C GLU A 176 7.44 -4.14 -11.09
N GLU A 177 7.93 -3.11 -11.74
CA GLU A 177 9.19 -2.46 -11.38
C GLU A 177 9.14 -1.84 -9.97
N ARG A 178 7.97 -1.29 -9.61
CA ARG A 178 7.76 -0.61 -8.34
C ARG A 178 6.72 -1.28 -7.49
N LYS A 179 7.16 -1.67 -6.33
CA LYS A 179 6.37 -2.39 -5.33
C LYS A 179 6.10 -1.49 -4.14
N ILE A 180 4.83 -1.32 -3.78
CA ILE A 180 4.41 -0.46 -2.67
C ILE A 180 3.60 -1.31 -1.69
N MET A 181 3.92 -1.20 -0.40
CA MET A 181 3.12 -1.81 0.67
C MET A 181 2.55 -0.71 1.58
N ILE A 182 1.24 -0.66 1.70
CA ILE A 182 0.52 0.23 2.62
C ILE A 182 0.05 -0.60 3.80
N ILE A 183 0.45 -0.22 5.01
CA ILE A 183 0.09 -0.95 6.23
C ILE A 183 -0.81 -0.07 7.08
N LEU A 184 -2.06 -0.52 7.32
CA LEU A 184 -3.00 0.14 8.23
C LEU A 184 -2.89 -0.54 9.59
N SER A 185 -2.36 0.17 10.59
CA SER A 185 -2.10 -0.36 11.93
C SER A 185 -2.37 0.69 13.01
N ASP A 186 -2.52 0.27 14.26
CA ASP A 186 -2.56 1.14 15.44
C ASP A 186 -1.21 1.23 16.18
N GLY A 187 -0.16 0.65 15.62
CA GLY A 187 1.19 0.69 16.17
C GLY A 187 1.38 -0.13 17.45
N ARG A 188 0.48 -1.08 17.73
CA ARG A 188 0.49 -1.91 18.94
C ARG A 188 0.68 -3.39 18.64
N PRO A 189 1.82 -3.82 18.10
CA PRO A 189 2.06 -5.25 17.92
C PRO A 189 2.10 -5.95 19.28
N TYR A 190 1.20 -6.92 19.44
CA TYR A 190 1.03 -7.62 20.70
C TYR A 190 0.58 -9.06 20.50
N ASP A 191 1.30 -9.99 21.14
CA ASP A 191 0.88 -11.37 21.23
C ASP A 191 1.23 -11.96 22.60
N VAL A 192 0.32 -12.75 23.15
CA VAL A 192 0.48 -13.40 24.45
C VAL A 192 1.44 -14.58 24.40
N ILE A 193 1.66 -15.18 23.23
CA ILE A 193 2.54 -16.32 23.07
C ILE A 193 3.99 -15.87 23.11
N LEU A 194 4.78 -16.59 23.89
CA LEU A 194 6.20 -16.34 24.05
C LEU A 194 6.93 -16.52 22.72
N ASN A 195 7.69 -15.51 22.35
CA ASN A 195 8.60 -15.64 21.24
C ASN A 195 9.82 -16.45 21.71
N ARG A 196 10.06 -17.61 21.12
CA ARG A 196 11.08 -18.60 21.53
C ARG A 196 10.74 -19.31 22.86
N PRO A 197 9.69 -20.13 22.91
CA PRO A 197 9.30 -20.86 24.12
C PRO A 197 10.42 -21.75 24.67
N ASN A 198 11.37 -22.19 23.84
CA ASN A 198 12.53 -23.00 24.24
C ASN A 198 13.82 -22.18 24.42
N GLY A 199 13.75 -20.85 24.40
CA GLY A 199 14.90 -19.97 24.61
C GLY A 199 15.25 -19.81 26.09
N ARG A 200 16.50 -19.42 26.38
CA ARG A 200 16.97 -19.16 27.77
C ARG A 200 16.18 -18.05 28.50
N ASN A 201 15.62 -17.07 27.75
CA ASN A 201 14.76 -16.01 28.27
C ASN A 201 13.56 -15.81 27.34
N PRO A 202 12.49 -16.59 27.48
CA PRO A 202 11.28 -16.40 26.72
C PRO A 202 10.63 -15.06 27.10
N GLN A 203 10.42 -14.19 26.11
CA GLN A 203 9.74 -12.90 26.32
C GLN A 203 8.45 -12.86 25.50
N PRO A 204 7.36 -12.28 26.04
CA PRO A 204 6.15 -12.06 25.30
C PRO A 204 6.42 -11.10 24.13
N TYR A 205 5.71 -11.31 23.01
CA TYR A 205 5.80 -10.45 21.86
C TYR A 205 5.02 -9.15 22.12
N GLN A 206 5.66 -8.19 22.77
CA GLN A 206 5.03 -6.93 23.17
C GLN A 206 6.05 -5.78 23.34
N GLY A 207 5.53 -4.56 23.41
CA GLY A 207 6.29 -3.36 23.72
C GLY A 207 7.49 -3.14 22.80
N LYS A 208 8.64 -2.76 23.36
CA LYS A 208 9.85 -2.41 22.58
C LYS A 208 10.34 -3.56 21.69
N TYR A 209 10.16 -4.80 22.14
CA TYR A 209 10.58 -5.97 21.39
C TYR A 209 9.74 -6.12 20.10
N ALA A 210 8.42 -6.11 20.20
CA ALA A 210 7.52 -6.26 19.07
C ALA A 210 7.66 -5.09 18.07
N VAL A 211 7.75 -3.85 18.57
CA VAL A 211 8.01 -2.65 17.75
C VAL A 211 9.34 -2.76 16.99
N ARG A 212 10.40 -3.28 17.64
CA ARG A 212 11.70 -3.48 16.98
C ARG A 212 11.63 -4.57 15.91
N ASP A 213 10.92 -5.65 16.17
CA ASP A 213 10.72 -6.75 15.22
C ASP A 213 9.99 -6.24 13.97
N THR A 214 8.85 -5.58 14.15
CA THR A 214 8.08 -4.96 13.06
C THR A 214 8.93 -3.96 12.27
N GLY A 215 9.65 -3.06 12.95
CA GLY A 215 10.54 -2.10 12.30
C GLY A 215 11.71 -2.76 11.55
N THR A 216 12.14 -3.96 11.97
CA THR A 216 13.17 -4.72 11.25
C THR A 216 12.62 -5.29 9.96
N GLU A 217 11.41 -5.80 9.93
CA GLU A 217 10.76 -6.30 8.71
C GLU A 217 10.45 -5.16 7.73
N VAL A 218 10.02 -4.00 8.22
CA VAL A 218 9.83 -2.81 7.37
C VAL A 218 11.14 -2.40 6.71
N ARG A 219 12.26 -2.34 7.46
CA ARG A 219 13.58 -2.03 6.90
C ARG A 219 14.05 -3.09 5.91
N ARG A 220 13.80 -4.37 6.21
CA ARG A 220 14.11 -5.47 5.28
C ARG A 220 13.40 -5.29 3.95
N LEU A 221 12.11 -4.95 3.94
CA LEU A 221 11.36 -4.71 2.71
C LEU A 221 11.90 -3.52 1.92
N ARG A 222 12.21 -2.42 2.59
CA ARG A 222 12.82 -1.25 1.94
C ARG A 222 14.15 -1.58 1.28
N ASN A 223 14.99 -2.39 1.95
CA ASN A 223 16.26 -2.86 1.39
C ASN A 223 16.07 -3.79 0.16
N LEU A 224 14.89 -4.39 0.02
CA LEU A 224 14.50 -5.19 -1.15
C LEU A 224 13.81 -4.34 -2.24
N GLY A 225 13.81 -3.02 -2.11
CA GLY A 225 13.24 -2.10 -3.09
C GLY A 225 11.73 -1.88 -2.97
N VAL A 226 11.09 -2.33 -1.87
CA VAL A 226 9.66 -2.09 -1.63
C VAL A 226 9.48 -0.78 -0.86
N SER A 227 8.68 0.13 -1.38
CA SER A 227 8.24 1.33 -0.65
C SER A 227 7.19 0.97 0.39
N VAL A 228 7.41 1.32 1.66
CA VAL A 228 6.49 0.96 2.75
C VAL A 228 5.94 2.21 3.42
N LEU A 229 4.62 2.37 3.40
CA LEU A 229 3.86 3.42 4.09
C LEU A 229 3.08 2.83 5.26
N GLY A 230 3.30 3.37 6.46
CA GLY A 230 2.41 3.15 7.60
C GLY A 230 1.24 4.14 7.58
N VAL A 231 0.01 3.65 7.70
CA VAL A 231 -1.18 4.47 7.92
C VAL A 231 -1.67 4.22 9.33
N PHE A 232 -1.40 5.19 10.18
CA PHE A 232 -1.68 5.07 11.60
C PHE A 232 -3.14 5.46 11.92
N ALA A 233 -3.87 4.50 12.44
CA ALA A 233 -5.25 4.63 12.89
C ALA A 233 -5.38 4.44 14.41
N GLY A 234 -4.33 4.71 15.19
CA GLY A 234 -4.23 4.49 16.62
C GLY A 234 -4.49 5.74 17.47
N GLU A 235 -4.19 5.62 18.76
CA GLU A 235 -4.23 6.73 19.72
C GLU A 235 -2.89 7.49 19.73
N GLU A 236 -2.90 8.78 20.05
CA GLU A 236 -1.68 9.62 20.06
C GLU A 236 -0.53 9.07 20.93
N LYS A 237 -0.87 8.37 22.00
CA LYS A 237 0.13 7.74 22.87
C LYS A 237 1.00 6.67 22.18
N ASP A 238 0.49 6.07 21.11
CA ASP A 238 1.17 5.01 20.36
C ASP A 238 1.93 5.53 19.13
N LEU A 239 1.81 6.83 18.86
CA LEU A 239 2.47 7.49 17.73
C LEU A 239 3.99 7.33 17.74
N GLU A 240 4.62 7.24 18.91
CA GLU A 240 6.05 6.98 19.03
C GLU A 240 6.46 5.58 18.56
N ALA A 241 5.60 4.59 18.78
CA ALA A 241 5.85 3.23 18.28
C ALA A 241 5.81 3.22 16.75
N GLU A 242 4.80 3.87 16.16
CA GLU A 242 4.66 4.02 14.72
C GLU A 242 5.86 4.72 14.07
N LYS A 243 6.34 5.81 14.68
CA LYS A 243 7.57 6.50 14.23
C LYS A 243 8.80 5.58 14.27
N LYS A 244 8.90 4.70 15.25
CA LYS A 244 10.01 3.73 15.34
C LYS A 244 9.92 2.63 14.30
N ILE A 245 8.71 2.24 13.89
CA ILE A 245 8.45 1.21 12.87
C ILE A 245 8.71 1.79 11.48
N PHE A 246 8.06 2.91 11.12
CA PHE A 246 8.03 3.42 9.75
C PHE A 246 8.98 4.60 9.50
N GLY A 247 9.53 5.21 10.54
CA GLY A 247 10.39 6.38 10.41
C GLY A 247 9.62 7.61 9.95
N ARG A 248 9.96 8.15 8.77
CA ARG A 248 9.30 9.32 8.16
C ARG A 248 8.11 8.94 7.29
N ASP A 249 8.02 7.68 6.89
CA ASP A 249 7.02 7.20 5.93
C ASP A 249 5.79 6.65 6.64
N PHE A 250 5.17 7.50 7.44
CA PHE A 250 3.87 7.19 8.03
C PHE A 250 2.92 8.38 7.96
N ALA A 251 1.64 8.08 7.90
CA ALA A 251 0.55 9.03 7.84
C ALA A 251 -0.35 8.87 9.07
N TYR A 252 -0.51 9.93 9.87
CA TYR A 252 -1.48 9.94 10.96
C TYR A 252 -2.80 10.55 10.49
N ILE A 253 -3.85 9.77 10.52
CA ILE A 253 -5.14 10.15 9.98
C ILE A 253 -6.17 10.20 11.10
N ARG A 254 -6.49 11.40 11.54
CA ARG A 254 -7.55 11.66 12.53
C ARG A 254 -8.94 11.72 11.90
N ASP A 255 -9.00 12.25 10.69
CA ASP A 255 -10.25 12.50 9.98
C ASP A 255 -10.19 11.91 8.57
N ILE A 256 -11.18 11.10 8.24
CA ILE A 256 -11.32 10.46 6.94
C ILE A 256 -11.38 11.47 5.78
N SER A 257 -11.84 12.69 6.03
CA SER A 257 -11.90 13.74 4.99
C SER A 257 -10.53 14.14 4.44
N ARG A 258 -9.48 13.96 5.22
CA ARG A 258 -8.09 14.26 4.83
C ARG A 258 -7.31 13.04 4.33
N PHE A 259 -7.90 11.86 4.43
CA PHE A 259 -7.27 10.58 4.13
C PHE A 259 -6.59 10.58 2.75
N SER A 260 -7.35 10.91 1.72
CA SER A 260 -6.89 10.84 0.33
C SER A 260 -5.76 11.79 0.01
N ARG A 261 -5.74 12.98 0.63
CA ARG A 261 -4.64 13.95 0.41
C ARG A 261 -3.34 13.44 1.02
N ILE A 262 -3.41 12.87 2.23
CA ILE A 262 -2.22 12.39 2.94
C ILE A 262 -1.64 11.14 2.26
N VAL A 263 -2.47 10.14 2.01
CA VAL A 263 -2.04 8.91 1.32
C VAL A 263 -1.64 9.20 -0.13
N GLY A 264 -2.41 10.05 -0.80
CA GLY A 264 -2.11 10.47 -2.17
C GLY A 264 -0.79 11.23 -2.30
N SER A 265 -0.48 12.12 -1.35
CA SER A 265 0.82 12.82 -1.31
C SER A 265 1.99 11.84 -1.18
N TYR A 266 1.86 10.83 -0.32
CA TYR A 266 2.89 9.80 -0.19
C TYR A 266 3.03 8.97 -1.47
N LEU A 267 1.94 8.48 -2.02
CA LEU A 267 1.96 7.70 -3.26
C LEU A 267 2.53 8.52 -4.42
N ASN A 268 2.13 9.79 -4.54
CA ASN A 268 2.68 10.70 -5.54
C ASN A 268 4.21 10.84 -5.40
N LYS A 269 4.69 11.04 -4.17
CA LYS A 269 6.12 11.10 -3.87
C LYS A 269 6.84 9.82 -4.28
N GLN A 270 6.30 8.64 -3.98
CA GLN A 270 6.88 7.36 -4.38
C GLN A 270 6.84 7.14 -5.90
N ILE A 271 5.87 7.74 -6.55
CA ILE A 271 5.77 7.75 -8.02
C ILE A 271 6.80 8.71 -8.62
N GLU A 272 7.10 9.86 -8.01
CA GLU A 272 8.02 10.90 -8.51
C GLU A 272 9.50 10.66 -8.13
N GLU A 273 9.83 10.17 -6.94
CA GLU A 273 11.17 10.20 -6.29
C GLU A 273 12.27 9.33 -6.92
N ASN A 274 12.08 8.73 -8.07
CA ASN A 274 13.14 7.94 -8.71
C ASN A 274 13.37 8.38 -10.19
N CYS A 275 13.38 9.68 -10.41
CA CYS A 275 13.97 10.31 -11.60
C CYS A 275 15.44 10.65 -11.34
#